data_dbc40fbc52d3c5614fcf6ff8ecff2787
#
_entry.id   dbc40fbc52d3c5614fcf6ff8ecff2787
#
_cell.length_a   1.000
_cell.length_b   1.000
_cell.length_c   1.000
_cell.angle_alpha   90.00
_cell.angle_beta   90.00
_cell.angle_gamma   90.00
#
_symmetry.space_group_name_H-M   'P 1'
#
loop_
_entity.id
_entity.type
_entity.pdbx_description
1 polymer ?
#
loop_
_entity_poly.entity_id
_entity_poly.type
_entity_poly.pdbx_seq_one_letter_code
_entity_poly.pdbx_strand_id
1 'polypeptide(L)'
;MSESISTTCVQGGYRPGDGEPRQIPIYQSTTWKYDTSEHMGRLFDLEEAGYFYTRLANPTNDFVAAKIAELEGGTAAMLTSSGQAANFFAVFNIAGAGDHVVASSAIYGGTYNLLAVTMKRMGLECTFVSPDCTDEELEAAFRPNTKAVFGEAIANPALAVLDIERFAAAAHAHGVLLIVDNTFPTPVNCRPIEWGADIVTHSTTKYMDGHGASVGGAIVDSGKFDWTAHADKFPGLCEPDESYHGVTYTERFGLGGAFITKATAQLMRDFGAIQSPQNAYLVNLGLESLHLRMAQHSKNGLALAQHLAAHPKIAWVRYPGLPGDDQYELAQKYLPNGASGVVSFGVAGGRAAAETFMANLKLAQIATHVADARTCVLHPANATHRQMNDEELAAAGITPDLIRLSCGIEATEDLIADVDQALAAV
;
A
#
# COMPACT_ATOMS: atom_id res chain seq x y z
N MET A 1 -23.91 -14.50 -1.86
CA MET A 1 -23.78 -13.52 -0.75
C MET A 1 -22.30 -13.21 -0.64
N SER A 2 -21.89 -11.95 -0.68
CA SER A 2 -20.52 -11.58 -0.37
C SER A 2 -20.26 -11.90 1.11
N GLU A 3 -19.17 -12.59 1.40
CA GLU A 3 -18.76 -12.88 2.76
C GLU A 3 -18.33 -11.59 3.47
N SER A 4 -18.46 -11.54 4.80
CA SER A 4 -17.95 -10.41 5.58
C SER A 4 -16.43 -10.39 5.53
N ILE A 5 -15.82 -9.21 5.71
CA ILE A 5 -14.37 -9.05 5.67
C ILE A 5 -13.65 -9.97 6.68
N SER A 6 -14.24 -10.18 7.85
CA SER A 6 -13.69 -11.09 8.87
C SER A 6 -13.63 -12.53 8.38
N THR A 7 -14.67 -12.98 7.68
CA THR A 7 -14.72 -14.32 7.07
C THR A 7 -13.70 -14.44 5.95
N THR A 8 -13.61 -13.43 5.09
CA THR A 8 -12.64 -13.39 3.99
C THR A 8 -11.19 -13.40 4.49
N CYS A 9 -10.88 -12.69 5.59
CA CYS A 9 -9.57 -12.77 6.24
C CYS A 9 -9.16 -14.22 6.53
N VAL A 10 -10.10 -15.03 7.00
CA VAL A 10 -9.84 -16.44 7.42
C VAL A 10 -9.95 -17.42 6.25
N GLN A 11 -10.99 -17.29 5.41
CA GLN A 11 -11.40 -18.31 4.43
C GLN A 11 -11.12 -17.92 2.96
N GLY A 12 -10.74 -16.66 2.67
CA GLY A 12 -10.54 -16.20 1.31
C GLY A 12 -9.32 -16.82 0.61
N GLY A 13 -9.33 -16.78 -0.70
CA GLY A 13 -8.23 -17.15 -1.59
C GLY A 13 -8.04 -18.65 -1.81
N TYR A 14 -7.91 -19.45 -0.77
CA TYR A 14 -7.73 -20.90 -0.86
C TYR A 14 -8.97 -21.65 -0.37
N ARG A 15 -9.52 -22.50 -1.22
CA ARG A 15 -10.67 -23.35 -0.89
C ARG A 15 -10.30 -24.80 -1.14
N PRO A 16 -9.90 -25.56 -0.09
CA PRO A 16 -9.49 -26.94 -0.27
C PRO A 16 -10.63 -27.84 -0.72
N GLY A 17 -10.34 -28.76 -1.63
CA GLY A 17 -11.21 -29.86 -2.01
C GLY A 17 -11.20 -31.01 -1.00
N ASP A 18 -11.92 -32.08 -1.33
CA ASP A 18 -11.96 -33.26 -0.48
C ASP A 18 -10.58 -33.94 -0.41
N GLY A 19 -10.07 -34.14 0.81
CA GLY A 19 -8.75 -34.72 1.05
C GLY A 19 -7.55 -33.78 0.83
N GLU A 20 -7.76 -32.53 0.49
CA GLU A 20 -6.70 -31.55 0.35
C GLU A 20 -6.30 -30.91 1.70
N PRO A 21 -5.09 -30.37 1.82
CA PRO A 21 -4.64 -29.68 3.03
C PRO A 21 -5.55 -28.52 3.37
N ARG A 22 -5.93 -28.39 4.64
CA ARG A 22 -6.74 -27.25 5.11
C ARG A 22 -6.01 -25.92 5.06
N GLN A 23 -4.71 -25.91 5.32
CA GLN A 23 -3.85 -24.74 5.20
C GLN A 23 -3.20 -24.71 3.80
N ILE A 24 -2.96 -23.52 3.27
CA ILE A 24 -2.33 -23.35 1.97
C ILE A 24 -0.99 -24.11 1.92
N PRO A 25 -0.73 -24.94 0.90
CA PRO A 25 0.57 -25.58 0.74
C PRO A 25 1.66 -24.59 0.34
N ILE A 26 2.89 -24.82 0.78
CA ILE A 26 4.06 -24.05 0.31
C ILE A 26 4.69 -24.81 -0.87
N TYR A 27 4.54 -24.28 -2.07
CA TYR A 27 5.15 -24.84 -3.27
C TYR A 27 6.58 -24.30 -3.44
N GLN A 28 7.52 -24.92 -2.77
CA GLN A 28 8.94 -24.56 -2.82
C GLN A 28 9.63 -25.24 -4.01
N SER A 29 9.25 -24.84 -5.23
CA SER A 29 9.82 -25.32 -6.48
C SER A 29 10.10 -24.16 -7.43
N THR A 30 11.17 -24.25 -8.21
CA THR A 30 11.48 -23.27 -9.26
C THR A 30 10.69 -23.54 -10.53
N THR A 31 10.42 -24.82 -10.85
CA THR A 31 9.86 -25.27 -12.13
C THR A 31 8.90 -26.45 -11.93
N TRP A 32 8.09 -26.71 -12.94
CA TRP A 32 7.17 -27.86 -13.02
C TRP A 32 7.53 -28.77 -14.17
N LYS A 33 7.22 -30.07 -14.04
CA LYS A 33 7.45 -31.11 -15.06
C LYS A 33 6.20 -31.26 -15.93
N TYR A 34 6.39 -31.27 -17.22
CA TYR A 34 5.34 -31.53 -18.21
C TYR A 34 5.69 -32.78 -19.03
N ASP A 35 4.67 -33.44 -19.59
CA ASP A 35 4.84 -34.64 -20.41
C ASP A 35 5.27 -34.33 -21.85
N THR A 36 4.84 -33.14 -22.35
CA THR A 36 5.15 -32.68 -23.72
C THR A 36 5.64 -31.24 -23.73
N SER A 37 6.56 -30.93 -24.65
CA SER A 37 7.01 -29.55 -24.88
C SER A 37 5.90 -28.67 -25.48
N GLU A 38 4.95 -29.26 -26.21
CA GLU A 38 3.80 -28.56 -26.76
C GLU A 38 2.87 -28.00 -25.65
N HIS A 39 2.57 -28.82 -24.63
CA HIS A 39 1.78 -28.35 -23.48
C HIS A 39 2.48 -27.18 -22.78
N MET A 40 3.78 -27.30 -22.55
CA MET A 40 4.58 -26.23 -21.96
C MET A 40 4.58 -24.97 -22.85
N GLY A 41 4.64 -25.13 -24.18
CA GLY A 41 4.54 -24.03 -25.16
C GLY A 41 3.25 -23.22 -25.00
N ARG A 42 2.09 -23.90 -24.88
CA ARG A 42 0.79 -23.22 -24.69
C ARG A 42 0.71 -22.39 -23.41
N LEU A 43 1.42 -22.79 -22.34
CA LEU A 43 1.53 -21.99 -21.12
C LEU A 43 2.38 -20.73 -21.35
N PHE A 44 3.49 -20.85 -22.09
CA PHE A 44 4.32 -19.70 -22.47
C PHE A 44 3.58 -18.73 -23.39
N ASP A 45 2.72 -19.23 -24.28
CA ASP A 45 1.92 -18.44 -25.20
C ASP A 45 0.64 -17.88 -24.52
N LEU A 46 0.51 -18.08 -23.20
CA LEU A 46 -0.66 -17.71 -22.40
C LEU A 46 -1.97 -18.33 -22.91
N GLU A 47 -1.92 -19.44 -23.63
CA GLU A 47 -3.07 -20.15 -24.17
C GLU A 47 -3.78 -20.98 -23.10
N GLU A 48 -3.04 -21.45 -22.13
CA GLU A 48 -3.54 -22.19 -20.98
C GLU A 48 -3.06 -21.55 -19.69
N ALA A 49 -3.89 -21.64 -18.63
CA ALA A 49 -3.47 -21.27 -17.29
C ALA A 49 -2.63 -22.42 -16.66
N GLY A 50 -1.57 -22.09 -15.96
CA GLY A 50 -0.76 -23.07 -15.27
C GLY A 50 0.58 -22.53 -14.77
N TYR A 51 1.38 -23.41 -14.19
CA TYR A 51 2.64 -23.05 -13.55
C TYR A 51 3.79 -23.73 -14.28
N PHE A 52 4.78 -22.97 -14.69
CA PHE A 52 5.99 -23.50 -15.32
C PHE A 52 7.27 -22.96 -14.70
N TYR A 53 7.22 -21.77 -14.14
CA TYR A 53 8.37 -21.13 -13.49
C TYR A 53 7.91 -20.17 -12.38
N THR A 54 8.42 -20.37 -11.15
CA THR A 54 7.97 -19.62 -9.95
C THR A 54 8.13 -18.10 -10.06
N ARG A 55 9.09 -17.59 -10.86
CA ARG A 55 9.23 -16.15 -11.07
C ARG A 55 7.98 -15.51 -11.70
N LEU A 56 7.24 -16.25 -12.52
CA LEU A 56 6.01 -15.75 -13.14
C LEU A 56 4.79 -16.06 -12.28
N ALA A 57 4.65 -17.32 -11.85
CA ALA A 57 3.51 -17.73 -11.05
C ALA A 57 3.87 -18.90 -10.12
N ASN A 58 3.25 -18.92 -8.93
CA ASN A 58 3.40 -19.97 -7.94
C ASN A 58 2.07 -20.15 -7.19
N PRO A 59 1.57 -21.40 -7.01
CA PRO A 59 0.26 -21.62 -6.38
C PRO A 59 0.11 -20.97 -5.00
N THR A 60 1.17 -21.00 -4.17
CA THR A 60 1.14 -20.37 -2.85
C THR A 60 0.92 -18.85 -2.95
N ASN A 61 1.64 -18.21 -3.87
CA ASN A 61 1.51 -16.76 -4.10
C ASN A 61 0.13 -16.41 -4.63
N ASP A 62 -0.42 -17.22 -5.52
CA ASP A 62 -1.71 -16.98 -6.16
C ASP A 62 -2.87 -17.14 -5.15
N PHE A 63 -2.79 -18.09 -4.21
CA PHE A 63 -3.78 -18.20 -3.12
C PHE A 63 -3.81 -16.93 -2.25
N VAL A 64 -2.63 -16.38 -1.94
CA VAL A 64 -2.53 -15.17 -1.10
C VAL A 64 -2.96 -13.93 -1.89
N ALA A 65 -2.56 -13.83 -3.16
CA ALA A 65 -3.00 -12.76 -4.05
C ALA A 65 -4.53 -12.75 -4.21
N ALA A 66 -5.14 -13.92 -4.44
CA ALA A 66 -6.59 -14.07 -4.52
C ALA A 66 -7.28 -13.62 -3.22
N LYS A 67 -6.76 -13.99 -2.04
CA LYS A 67 -7.29 -13.52 -0.75
C LYS A 67 -7.23 -12.00 -0.65
N ILE A 68 -6.13 -11.37 -1.04
CA ILE A 68 -5.99 -9.92 -0.99
C ILE A 68 -6.94 -9.24 -1.98
N ALA A 69 -7.13 -9.82 -3.18
CA ALA A 69 -8.13 -9.35 -4.13
C ALA A 69 -9.56 -9.41 -3.56
N GLU A 70 -9.94 -10.53 -2.96
CA GLU A 70 -11.25 -10.68 -2.29
C GLU A 70 -11.44 -9.68 -1.15
N LEU A 71 -10.38 -9.43 -0.35
CA LEU A 71 -10.41 -8.46 0.75
C LEU A 71 -10.61 -7.03 0.25
N GLU A 72 -9.94 -6.61 -0.81
CA GLU A 72 -10.08 -5.28 -1.42
C GLU A 72 -11.36 -5.13 -2.27
N GLY A 73 -11.99 -6.25 -2.66
CA GLY A 73 -13.11 -6.25 -3.59
C GLY A 73 -12.69 -6.07 -5.05
N GLY A 74 -11.44 -6.44 -5.36
CA GLY A 74 -10.90 -6.46 -6.71
C GLY A 74 -11.16 -7.77 -7.46
N THR A 75 -10.82 -7.79 -8.75
CA THR A 75 -11.02 -8.96 -9.64
C THR A 75 -9.77 -9.81 -9.79
N ALA A 76 -8.59 -9.20 -9.68
CA ALA A 76 -7.30 -9.86 -9.82
C ALA A 76 -6.24 -9.20 -8.93
N ALA A 77 -5.24 -9.96 -8.54
CA ALA A 77 -4.09 -9.44 -7.80
C ALA A 77 -2.81 -10.20 -8.12
N MET A 78 -1.67 -9.60 -7.77
CA MET A 78 -0.36 -10.25 -7.79
C MET A 78 0.45 -9.84 -6.56
N LEU A 79 1.33 -10.73 -6.10
CA LEU A 79 2.31 -10.43 -5.06
C LEU A 79 3.63 -9.94 -5.67
N THR A 80 4.31 -9.07 -4.94
CA THR A 80 5.64 -8.56 -5.28
C THR A 80 6.60 -8.69 -4.11
N SER A 81 7.90 -8.54 -4.36
CA SER A 81 8.94 -8.68 -3.31
C SER A 81 8.91 -7.57 -2.25
N SER A 82 8.22 -6.47 -2.50
CA SER A 82 8.08 -5.33 -1.59
C SER A 82 6.95 -4.41 -2.03
N GLY A 83 6.43 -3.57 -1.12
CA GLY A 83 5.49 -2.51 -1.47
C GLY A 83 6.05 -1.53 -2.50
N GLN A 84 7.36 -1.27 -2.44
CA GLN A 84 8.01 -0.41 -3.42
C GLN A 84 8.03 -1.00 -4.83
N ALA A 85 8.19 -2.33 -4.94
CA ALA A 85 8.04 -3.04 -6.21
C ALA A 85 6.58 -3.02 -6.70
N ALA A 86 5.60 -3.09 -5.78
CA ALA A 86 4.19 -2.96 -6.13
C ALA A 86 3.89 -1.57 -6.72
N ASN A 87 4.34 -0.49 -6.06
CA ASN A 87 4.14 0.88 -6.55
C ASN A 87 4.87 1.11 -7.89
N PHE A 88 6.11 0.59 -8.04
CA PHE A 88 6.83 0.66 -9.31
C PHE A 88 6.08 -0.06 -10.42
N PHE A 89 5.66 -1.30 -10.20
CA PHE A 89 4.94 -2.07 -11.22
C PHE A 89 3.58 -1.46 -11.55
N ALA A 90 2.83 -0.98 -10.55
CA ALA A 90 1.53 -0.37 -10.78
C ALA A 90 1.60 0.82 -11.74
N VAL A 91 2.63 1.66 -11.60
CA VAL A 91 2.85 2.81 -12.47
C VAL A 91 3.50 2.39 -13.79
N PHE A 92 4.60 1.62 -13.74
CA PHE A 92 5.40 1.30 -14.92
C PHE A 92 4.69 0.34 -15.89
N ASN A 93 3.66 -0.37 -15.43
CA ASN A 93 2.82 -1.23 -16.28
C ASN A 93 2.05 -0.46 -17.35
N ILE A 94 1.77 0.83 -17.09
CA ILE A 94 0.89 1.66 -17.94
C ILE A 94 1.53 2.98 -18.36
N ALA A 95 2.69 3.31 -17.86
CA ALA A 95 3.41 4.55 -18.13
C ALA A 95 4.89 4.27 -18.34
N GLY A 96 5.51 4.93 -19.30
CA GLY A 96 6.93 4.77 -19.66
C GLY A 96 7.61 6.09 -20.02
N ALA A 97 8.68 6.00 -20.80
CA ALA A 97 9.41 7.20 -21.24
C ALA A 97 8.52 8.12 -22.10
N GLY A 98 8.46 9.38 -21.72
CA GLY A 98 7.62 10.40 -22.35
C GLY A 98 6.24 10.54 -21.76
N ASP A 99 5.86 9.69 -20.80
CA ASP A 99 4.58 9.77 -20.09
C ASP A 99 4.67 10.60 -18.79
N HIS A 100 3.51 10.89 -18.23
CA HIS A 100 3.36 11.72 -17.04
C HIS A 100 2.39 11.07 -16.03
N VAL A 101 2.64 11.32 -14.75
CA VAL A 101 1.79 10.92 -13.62
C VAL A 101 1.52 12.13 -12.72
N VAL A 102 0.30 12.28 -12.23
CA VAL A 102 -0.02 13.18 -11.13
C VAL A 102 0.07 12.39 -9.82
N ALA A 103 0.68 12.93 -8.79
CA ALA A 103 0.75 12.25 -7.49
C ALA A 103 0.44 13.21 -6.34
N SER A 104 -0.19 12.69 -5.27
CA SER A 104 -0.24 13.41 -4.01
C SER A 104 1.18 13.66 -3.49
N SER A 105 1.45 14.86 -2.98
CA SER A 105 2.73 15.17 -2.33
C SER A 105 2.85 14.53 -0.94
N ALA A 106 1.71 14.25 -0.29
CA ALA A 106 1.65 13.54 0.96
C ALA A 106 1.61 12.02 0.68
N ILE A 107 2.77 11.42 0.47
CA ILE A 107 2.98 9.99 0.29
C ILE A 107 4.28 9.55 0.98
N TYR A 108 4.47 8.26 1.14
CA TYR A 108 5.70 7.69 1.69
C TYR A 108 6.94 8.22 0.95
N GLY A 109 7.95 8.66 1.72
CA GLY A 109 9.16 9.28 1.15
C GLY A 109 9.90 8.40 0.13
N GLY A 110 9.85 7.06 0.28
CA GLY A 110 10.40 6.13 -0.71
C GLY A 110 9.64 6.19 -2.05
N THR A 111 8.32 6.29 -2.02
CA THR A 111 7.48 6.41 -3.22
C THR A 111 7.62 7.80 -3.85
N TYR A 112 7.71 8.85 -3.03
CA TYR A 112 8.01 10.19 -3.52
C TYR A 112 9.34 10.19 -4.31
N ASN A 113 10.41 9.65 -3.73
CA ASN A 113 11.70 9.54 -4.39
C ASN A 113 11.66 8.63 -5.64
N LEU A 114 10.87 7.55 -5.61
CA LEU A 114 10.65 6.69 -6.78
C LEU A 114 10.12 7.50 -7.96
N LEU A 115 9.06 8.26 -7.74
CA LEU A 115 8.41 9.07 -8.79
C LEU A 115 9.26 10.29 -9.19
N ALA A 116 9.77 11.06 -8.21
CA ALA A 116 10.47 12.32 -8.47
C ALA A 116 11.86 12.14 -9.06
N VAL A 117 12.54 11.03 -8.74
CA VAL A 117 13.97 10.85 -9.09
C VAL A 117 14.20 9.61 -9.95
N THR A 118 13.77 8.44 -9.47
CA THR A 118 14.12 7.17 -10.12
C THR A 118 13.40 7.02 -11.46
N MET A 119 12.09 7.18 -11.47
CA MET A 119 11.30 7.06 -12.70
C MET A 119 11.56 8.22 -13.67
N LYS A 120 11.91 9.40 -13.16
CA LYS A 120 12.37 10.51 -14.01
C LYS A 120 13.60 10.15 -14.84
N ARG A 121 14.54 9.36 -14.29
CA ARG A 121 15.69 8.84 -15.03
C ARG A 121 15.30 7.83 -16.11
N MET A 122 14.11 7.23 -15.99
CA MET A 122 13.51 6.34 -16.99
C MET A 122 12.65 7.10 -18.01
N GLY A 123 12.61 8.45 -17.91
CA GLY A 123 11.87 9.33 -18.82
C GLY A 123 10.41 9.58 -18.42
N LEU A 124 9.94 9.07 -17.26
CA LEU A 124 8.61 9.37 -16.74
C LEU A 124 8.64 10.66 -15.92
N GLU A 125 7.71 11.57 -16.19
CA GLU A 125 7.54 12.79 -15.41
C GLU A 125 6.44 12.67 -14.38
N CYS A 126 6.57 13.40 -13.25
CA CYS A 126 5.58 13.45 -12.19
C CYS A 126 5.32 14.89 -11.75
N THR A 127 4.04 15.26 -11.64
CA THR A 127 3.60 16.51 -10.99
C THR A 127 2.98 16.15 -9.64
N PHE A 128 3.51 16.76 -8.57
CA PHE A 128 2.98 16.57 -7.22
C PHE A 128 1.98 17.67 -6.87
N VAL A 129 0.86 17.28 -6.27
CA VAL A 129 -0.18 18.18 -5.76
C VAL A 129 -0.41 17.93 -4.28
N SER A 130 -0.79 18.96 -3.52
CA SER A 130 -1.21 18.76 -2.13
C SER A 130 -2.49 17.89 -2.10
N PRO A 131 -2.68 16.99 -1.12
CA PRO A 131 -3.97 16.32 -0.93
C PRO A 131 -5.11 17.33 -0.69
N ASP A 132 -4.79 18.51 -0.12
CA ASP A 132 -5.72 19.60 0.15
C ASP A 132 -5.73 20.66 -0.97
N CYS A 133 -5.16 20.39 -2.15
CA CYS A 133 -5.18 21.33 -3.30
C CYS A 133 -6.61 21.63 -3.73
N THR A 134 -6.83 22.81 -4.35
CA THR A 134 -8.14 23.12 -4.94
C THR A 134 -8.41 22.25 -6.18
N ASP A 135 -9.67 22.23 -6.66
CA ASP A 135 -10.00 21.49 -7.88
C ASP A 135 -9.29 22.08 -9.10
N GLU A 136 -9.10 23.42 -9.13
CA GLU A 136 -8.36 24.10 -10.20
C GLU A 136 -6.87 23.74 -10.19
N GLU A 137 -6.26 23.59 -9.01
CA GLU A 137 -4.86 23.16 -8.89
C GLU A 137 -4.70 21.69 -9.30
N LEU A 138 -5.64 20.82 -8.92
CA LEU A 138 -5.65 19.42 -9.32
C LEU A 138 -5.82 19.30 -10.85
N GLU A 139 -6.77 20.03 -11.41
CA GLU A 139 -7.01 20.06 -12.86
C GLU A 139 -5.79 20.56 -13.65
N ALA A 140 -5.12 21.62 -13.16
CA ALA A 140 -3.94 22.19 -13.79
C ALA A 140 -2.71 21.24 -13.77
N ALA A 141 -2.73 20.19 -12.94
CA ALA A 141 -1.66 19.21 -12.87
C ALA A 141 -1.69 18.19 -14.01
N PHE A 142 -2.85 18.02 -14.68
CA PHE A 142 -2.96 17.07 -15.79
C PHE A 142 -2.33 17.59 -17.07
N ARG A 143 -1.76 16.68 -17.84
CA ARG A 143 -1.14 16.91 -19.16
C ARG A 143 -1.73 15.93 -20.17
N PRO A 144 -1.62 16.21 -21.50
CA PRO A 144 -2.11 15.28 -22.51
C PRO A 144 -1.54 13.85 -22.39
N ASN A 145 -0.29 13.73 -21.92
CA ASN A 145 0.44 12.48 -21.72
C ASN A 145 0.30 11.91 -20.29
N THR A 146 -0.61 12.43 -19.45
CA THR A 146 -0.88 11.85 -18.14
C THR A 146 -1.51 10.47 -18.30
N LYS A 147 -1.02 9.51 -17.50
CA LYS A 147 -1.47 8.10 -17.52
C LYS A 147 -2.18 7.67 -16.24
N ALA A 148 -1.82 8.25 -15.10
CA ALA A 148 -2.39 7.89 -13.81
C ALA A 148 -2.34 9.06 -12.81
N VAL A 149 -3.19 8.94 -11.79
CA VAL A 149 -3.07 9.65 -10.52
C VAL A 149 -2.63 8.66 -9.46
N PHE A 150 -1.71 9.04 -8.57
CA PHE A 150 -1.22 8.21 -7.48
C PHE A 150 -1.42 8.90 -6.13
N GLY A 151 -1.90 8.16 -5.11
CA GLY A 151 -2.02 8.66 -3.74
C GLY A 151 -1.92 7.54 -2.70
N GLU A 152 -1.81 7.92 -1.43
CA GLU A 152 -1.93 7.01 -0.29
C GLU A 152 -3.24 7.30 0.45
N ALA A 153 -3.99 6.26 0.81
CA ALA A 153 -5.25 6.43 1.54
C ALA A 153 -5.06 7.12 2.90
N ILE A 154 -3.96 6.81 3.61
CA ILE A 154 -3.43 7.56 4.75
C ILE A 154 -1.93 7.73 4.54
N ALA A 155 -1.49 8.96 4.44
CA ALA A 155 -0.08 9.30 4.16
C ALA A 155 0.86 9.04 5.35
N ASN A 156 2.08 8.61 5.07
CA ASN A 156 3.13 8.41 6.07
C ASN A 156 4.28 9.42 5.87
N PRO A 157 4.67 10.23 6.86
CA PRO A 157 4.19 10.27 8.26
C PRO A 157 3.11 11.33 8.55
N ALA A 158 2.69 12.09 7.54
CA ALA A 158 1.82 13.26 7.71
C ALA A 158 0.40 12.91 8.18
N LEU A 159 -0.05 11.66 7.98
CA LEU A 159 -1.37 11.13 8.28
C LEU A 159 -2.52 11.88 7.57
N ALA A 160 -2.22 12.58 6.47
CA ALA A 160 -3.24 13.14 5.60
C ALA A 160 -4.07 12.03 4.97
N VAL A 161 -5.38 12.19 4.94
CA VAL A 161 -6.32 11.27 4.31
C VAL A 161 -6.62 11.76 2.90
N LEU A 162 -6.47 10.89 1.91
CA LEU A 162 -6.79 11.21 0.52
C LEU A 162 -8.32 11.28 0.35
N ASP A 163 -8.84 12.34 -0.26
CA ASP A 163 -10.21 12.35 -0.77
C ASP A 163 -10.30 11.50 -2.03
N ILE A 164 -10.51 10.18 -1.84
CA ILE A 164 -10.41 9.18 -2.89
C ILE A 164 -11.40 9.45 -4.01
N GLU A 165 -12.66 9.76 -3.70
CA GLU A 165 -13.68 10.05 -4.71
C GLU A 165 -13.34 11.27 -5.56
N ARG A 166 -12.81 12.33 -4.93
CA ARG A 166 -12.41 13.55 -5.62
C ARG A 166 -11.27 13.29 -6.60
N PHE A 167 -10.22 12.59 -6.14
CA PHE A 167 -9.08 12.25 -6.99
C PHE A 167 -9.45 11.25 -8.09
N ALA A 168 -10.34 10.29 -7.80
CA ALA A 168 -10.88 9.36 -8.81
C ALA A 168 -11.70 10.11 -9.87
N ALA A 169 -12.59 11.01 -9.47
CA ALA A 169 -13.39 11.79 -10.40
C ALA A 169 -12.51 12.64 -11.34
N ALA A 170 -11.47 13.29 -10.81
CA ALA A 170 -10.52 14.06 -11.62
C ALA A 170 -9.74 13.13 -12.58
N ALA A 171 -9.23 12.00 -12.12
CA ALA A 171 -8.53 11.02 -12.96
C ALA A 171 -9.43 10.53 -14.11
N HIS A 172 -10.64 10.09 -13.79
CA HIS A 172 -11.59 9.55 -14.78
C HIS A 172 -12.06 10.60 -15.79
N ALA A 173 -12.21 11.88 -15.37
CA ALA A 173 -12.53 12.97 -16.31
C ALA A 173 -11.46 13.16 -17.38
N HIS A 174 -10.22 12.82 -17.07
CA HIS A 174 -9.09 12.81 -18.01
C HIS A 174 -8.86 11.46 -18.69
N GLY A 175 -9.72 10.46 -18.47
CA GLY A 175 -9.56 9.11 -19.04
C GLY A 175 -8.30 8.41 -18.54
N VAL A 176 -7.90 8.63 -17.30
CA VAL A 176 -6.78 7.96 -16.64
C VAL A 176 -7.23 7.34 -15.31
N LEU A 177 -6.43 6.43 -14.77
CA LEU A 177 -6.79 5.68 -13.58
C LEU A 177 -6.27 6.33 -12.29
N LEU A 178 -6.91 6.01 -11.16
CA LEU A 178 -6.44 6.29 -9.82
C LEU A 178 -5.79 5.05 -9.22
N ILE A 179 -4.52 5.18 -8.81
CA ILE A 179 -3.76 4.19 -8.04
C ILE A 179 -3.71 4.64 -6.59
N VAL A 180 -4.13 3.80 -5.65
CA VAL A 180 -4.11 4.11 -4.21
C VAL A 180 -3.28 3.09 -3.45
N ASP A 181 -2.25 3.55 -2.74
CA ASP A 181 -1.55 2.74 -1.75
C ASP A 181 -2.39 2.69 -0.46
N ASN A 182 -2.93 1.50 -0.13
CA ASN A 182 -3.82 1.27 1.00
C ASN A 182 -3.13 0.54 2.17
N THR A 183 -1.83 0.73 2.29
CA THR A 183 -0.99 0.01 3.27
C THR A 183 -1.43 0.26 4.71
N PHE A 184 -1.74 1.50 5.10
CA PHE A 184 -2.08 1.84 6.48
C PHE A 184 -3.50 1.48 6.88
N PRO A 185 -4.53 1.82 6.09
CA PRO A 185 -5.90 1.41 6.44
C PRO A 185 -6.09 -0.11 6.35
N THR A 186 -5.45 -0.77 5.40
CA THR A 186 -5.76 -2.14 4.97
C THR A 186 -7.21 -2.27 4.48
N PRO A 187 -7.61 -3.36 3.82
CA PRO A 187 -8.99 -3.57 3.41
C PRO A 187 -10.00 -3.60 4.58
N VAL A 188 -9.49 -3.76 5.82
CA VAL A 188 -10.35 -3.80 7.02
C VAL A 188 -10.91 -2.42 7.34
N ASN A 189 -10.10 -1.36 7.21
CA ASN A 189 -10.52 -0.01 7.55
C ASN A 189 -10.96 0.81 6.33
N CYS A 190 -10.42 0.51 5.13
CA CYS A 190 -10.78 1.18 3.88
C CYS A 190 -10.66 0.23 2.70
N ARG A 191 -11.58 0.31 1.77
CA ARG A 191 -11.52 -0.32 0.45
C ARG A 191 -11.56 0.76 -0.62
N PRO A 192 -10.42 1.26 -1.10
CA PRO A 192 -10.38 2.35 -2.07
C PRO A 192 -11.17 2.07 -3.37
N ILE A 193 -11.28 0.80 -3.75
CA ILE A 193 -12.07 0.36 -4.93
C ILE A 193 -13.56 0.73 -4.81
N GLU A 194 -14.11 0.77 -3.59
CA GLU A 194 -15.50 1.17 -3.35
C GLU A 194 -15.72 2.67 -3.56
N TRP A 195 -14.63 3.45 -3.54
CA TRP A 195 -14.60 4.90 -3.67
C TRP A 195 -14.01 5.40 -5.00
N GLY A 196 -13.79 4.49 -5.96
CA GLY A 196 -13.39 4.83 -7.32
C GLY A 196 -11.90 4.60 -7.64
N ALA A 197 -11.11 4.05 -6.74
CA ALA A 197 -9.76 3.62 -7.10
C ALA A 197 -9.81 2.44 -8.08
N ASP A 198 -8.94 2.47 -9.09
CA ASP A 198 -8.86 1.45 -10.12
C ASP A 198 -7.82 0.38 -9.78
N ILE A 199 -6.68 0.81 -9.27
CA ILE A 199 -5.60 -0.06 -8.82
C ILE A 199 -5.28 0.26 -7.35
N VAL A 200 -5.14 -0.78 -6.54
CA VAL A 200 -4.73 -0.65 -5.15
C VAL A 200 -3.39 -1.34 -4.95
N THR A 201 -2.47 -0.67 -4.25
CA THR A 201 -1.19 -1.26 -3.88
C THR A 201 -1.06 -1.41 -2.37
N HIS A 202 -0.21 -2.34 -1.95
CA HIS A 202 0.11 -2.59 -0.55
C HIS A 202 1.58 -2.89 -0.35
N SER A 203 2.14 -2.38 0.73
CA SER A 203 3.27 -3.01 1.38
C SER A 203 2.74 -4.09 2.33
N THR A 204 2.74 -5.35 1.92
CA THR A 204 2.30 -6.47 2.77
C THR A 204 3.23 -6.67 3.97
N THR A 205 4.43 -6.06 3.93
CA THR A 205 5.41 -5.95 5.03
C THR A 205 4.81 -5.39 6.33
N LYS A 206 3.72 -4.60 6.21
CA LYS A 206 3.12 -3.82 7.29
C LYS A 206 2.02 -4.63 7.98
N TYR A 207 0.84 -4.07 8.18
CA TYR A 207 -0.27 -4.74 8.89
C TYR A 207 -0.68 -6.10 8.32
N MET A 208 -0.51 -6.34 7.02
CA MET A 208 -0.88 -7.64 6.44
C MET A 208 -0.02 -8.78 6.97
N ASP A 209 1.31 -8.61 7.04
CA ASP A 209 2.20 -9.50 7.80
C ASP A 209 1.98 -9.32 9.31
N GLY A 210 2.09 -8.07 9.78
CA GLY A 210 1.80 -7.64 11.14
C GLY A 210 2.78 -8.13 12.21
N HIS A 211 3.85 -8.81 11.85
CA HIS A 211 4.81 -9.42 12.76
C HIS A 211 6.25 -8.96 12.52
N GLY A 212 6.47 -8.13 11.49
CA GLY A 212 7.82 -7.71 11.08
C GLY A 212 8.67 -8.88 10.56
N ALA A 213 8.04 -9.93 10.05
CA ALA A 213 8.69 -11.18 9.66
C ALA A 213 8.93 -11.30 8.15
N SER A 214 8.09 -10.67 7.32
CA SER A 214 8.09 -10.84 5.87
C SER A 214 8.04 -9.50 5.15
N VAL A 215 9.01 -9.25 4.26
CA VAL A 215 8.94 -8.14 3.32
C VAL A 215 8.17 -8.58 2.09
N GLY A 216 7.21 -7.75 1.65
CA GLY A 216 6.42 -8.05 0.47
C GLY A 216 5.54 -6.89 0.03
N GLY A 217 4.88 -7.06 -1.10
CA GLY A 217 3.89 -6.14 -1.64
C GLY A 217 2.78 -6.88 -2.39
N ALA A 218 1.73 -6.16 -2.70
CA ALA A 218 0.63 -6.64 -3.53
C ALA A 218 0.09 -5.52 -4.42
N ILE A 219 -0.43 -5.90 -5.58
CA ILE A 219 -1.18 -5.04 -6.49
C ILE A 219 -2.53 -5.71 -6.70
N VAL A 220 -3.60 -4.93 -6.60
CA VAL A 220 -4.98 -5.37 -6.84
C VAL A 220 -5.60 -4.53 -7.95
N ASP A 221 -6.20 -5.18 -8.91
CA ASP A 221 -7.00 -4.55 -9.98
C ASP A 221 -8.48 -4.61 -9.62
N SER A 222 -9.15 -3.46 -9.68
CA SER A 222 -10.60 -3.38 -9.50
C SER A 222 -11.38 -4.09 -10.61
N GLY A 223 -10.79 -4.20 -11.81
CA GLY A 223 -11.44 -4.68 -13.03
C GLY A 223 -12.49 -3.74 -13.59
N LYS A 224 -12.56 -2.49 -13.10
CA LYS A 224 -13.62 -1.52 -13.45
C LYS A 224 -13.19 -0.51 -14.51
N PHE A 225 -11.88 -0.25 -14.64
CA PHE A 225 -11.38 0.73 -15.60
C PHE A 225 -11.53 0.20 -17.03
N ASP A 226 -12.17 0.98 -17.89
CA ASP A 226 -12.33 0.62 -19.30
C ASP A 226 -11.12 1.03 -20.13
N TRP A 227 -10.15 0.14 -20.20
CA TRP A 227 -8.92 0.32 -20.99
C TRP A 227 -9.22 0.59 -22.46
N THR A 228 -10.29 -0.04 -23.00
CA THR A 228 -10.63 0.03 -24.42
C THR A 228 -11.23 1.38 -24.81
N ALA A 229 -11.95 2.02 -23.90
CA ALA A 229 -12.46 3.38 -24.08
C ALA A 229 -11.31 4.43 -24.16
N HIS A 230 -10.12 4.08 -23.69
CA HIS A 230 -8.94 4.94 -23.62
C HIS A 230 -7.72 4.26 -24.26
N ALA A 231 -7.92 3.45 -25.30
CA ALA A 231 -6.88 2.63 -25.92
C ALA A 231 -5.69 3.45 -26.43
N ASP A 232 -5.92 4.66 -26.90
CA ASP A 232 -4.87 5.62 -27.31
C ASP A 232 -3.91 6.01 -26.17
N LYS A 233 -4.40 6.00 -24.94
CA LYS A 233 -3.59 6.24 -23.74
C LYS A 233 -2.88 4.98 -23.25
N PHE A 234 -3.45 3.80 -23.47
CA PHE A 234 -2.97 2.52 -22.95
C PHE A 234 -2.69 1.48 -24.04
N PRO A 235 -1.87 1.83 -25.08
CA PRO A 235 -1.60 0.92 -26.18
C PRO A 235 -0.98 -0.41 -25.69
N GLY A 236 -0.15 -0.40 -24.66
CA GLY A 236 0.47 -1.60 -24.11
C GLY A 236 -0.51 -2.65 -23.54
N LEU A 237 -1.79 -2.29 -23.35
CA LEU A 237 -2.86 -3.22 -22.96
C LEU A 237 -3.82 -3.52 -24.11
N CYS A 238 -3.98 -2.58 -25.07
CA CYS A 238 -5.00 -2.59 -26.09
C CYS A 238 -4.48 -2.90 -27.51
N GLU A 239 -3.16 -2.94 -27.68
CA GLU A 239 -2.51 -3.30 -28.95
C GLU A 239 -1.73 -4.61 -28.82
N PRO A 240 -1.39 -5.27 -29.95
CA PRO A 240 -0.62 -6.50 -29.98
C PRO A 240 0.77 -6.35 -29.33
N ASP A 241 1.08 -7.19 -28.35
CA ASP A 241 2.38 -7.20 -27.65
C ASP A 241 3.43 -7.99 -28.46
N GLU A 242 4.49 -7.33 -28.86
CA GLU A 242 5.60 -7.93 -29.60
C GLU A 242 6.31 -9.05 -28.80
N SER A 243 6.34 -8.94 -27.46
CA SER A 243 7.01 -9.92 -26.60
C SER A 243 6.19 -11.18 -26.34
N TYR A 244 4.91 -11.19 -26.74
CA TYR A 244 3.97 -12.31 -26.62
C TYR A 244 3.21 -12.63 -27.91
N HIS A 245 3.94 -12.70 -29.04
CA HIS A 245 3.41 -13.14 -30.34
C HIS A 245 2.15 -12.37 -30.80
N GLY A 246 2.04 -11.10 -30.42
CA GLY A 246 0.91 -10.24 -30.80
C GLY A 246 -0.35 -10.42 -29.95
N VAL A 247 -0.22 -10.92 -28.71
CA VAL A 247 -1.35 -10.96 -27.76
C VAL A 247 -1.80 -9.54 -27.41
N THR A 248 -3.09 -9.25 -27.53
CA THR A 248 -3.73 -8.07 -26.97
C THR A 248 -4.34 -8.42 -25.63
N TYR A 249 -3.84 -7.84 -24.54
CA TYR A 249 -4.22 -8.25 -23.17
C TYR A 249 -5.71 -8.03 -22.89
N THR A 250 -6.26 -6.88 -23.31
CA THR A 250 -7.69 -6.56 -23.09
C THR A 250 -8.62 -7.48 -23.86
N GLU A 251 -8.26 -7.89 -25.10
CA GLU A 251 -9.06 -8.81 -25.89
C GLU A 251 -9.05 -10.23 -25.29
N ARG A 252 -7.87 -10.67 -24.80
CA ARG A 252 -7.70 -12.04 -24.34
C ARG A 252 -8.15 -12.27 -22.92
N PHE A 253 -7.89 -11.32 -22.02
CA PHE A 253 -8.10 -11.47 -20.57
C PHE A 253 -9.22 -10.57 -20.04
N GLY A 254 -9.85 -9.75 -20.91
CA GLY A 254 -10.88 -8.78 -20.52
C GLY A 254 -10.34 -7.64 -19.67
N LEU A 255 -11.22 -6.73 -19.27
CA LEU A 255 -10.85 -5.54 -18.49
C LEU A 255 -10.23 -5.91 -17.13
N GLY A 256 -10.80 -6.90 -16.44
CA GLY A 256 -10.39 -7.28 -15.09
C GLY A 256 -9.18 -8.20 -15.00
N GLY A 257 -8.65 -8.71 -16.14
CA GLY A 257 -7.47 -9.59 -16.15
C GLY A 257 -6.26 -8.98 -16.86
N ALA A 258 -6.48 -8.00 -17.74
CA ALA A 258 -5.45 -7.46 -18.62
C ALA A 258 -4.28 -6.84 -17.85
N PHE A 259 -4.54 -6.01 -16.84
CA PHE A 259 -3.52 -5.27 -16.11
C PHE A 259 -2.57 -6.19 -15.33
N ILE A 260 -3.12 -7.12 -14.52
CA ILE A 260 -2.32 -8.05 -13.73
C ILE A 260 -1.59 -9.05 -14.61
N THR A 261 -2.23 -9.56 -15.68
CA THR A 261 -1.57 -10.47 -16.62
C THR A 261 -0.39 -9.81 -17.31
N LYS A 262 -0.53 -8.57 -17.80
CA LYS A 262 0.58 -7.82 -18.39
C LYS A 262 1.70 -7.57 -17.39
N ALA A 263 1.37 -7.12 -16.18
CA ALA A 263 2.36 -6.89 -15.13
C ALA A 263 3.15 -8.16 -14.80
N THR A 264 2.49 -9.32 -14.79
CA THR A 264 3.13 -10.63 -14.57
C THR A 264 3.96 -11.06 -15.77
N ALA A 265 3.37 -11.01 -16.96
CA ALA A 265 3.98 -11.50 -18.19
C ALA A 265 5.20 -10.68 -18.64
N GLN A 266 5.21 -9.38 -18.38
CA GLN A 266 6.30 -8.47 -18.74
C GLN A 266 7.14 -8.08 -17.51
N LEU A 267 6.58 -7.32 -16.57
CA LEU A 267 7.37 -6.73 -15.49
C LEU A 267 7.92 -7.77 -14.52
N MET A 268 7.09 -8.71 -14.07
CA MET A 268 7.56 -9.78 -13.18
C MET A 268 8.56 -10.68 -13.89
N ARG A 269 8.32 -11.03 -15.16
CA ARG A 269 9.24 -11.82 -15.98
C ARG A 269 10.61 -11.16 -16.09
N ASP A 270 10.66 -9.84 -16.38
CA ASP A 270 11.87 -9.14 -16.78
C ASP A 270 12.61 -8.54 -15.59
N PHE A 271 11.91 -7.98 -14.59
CA PHE A 271 12.51 -7.40 -13.38
C PHE A 271 12.64 -8.37 -12.21
N GLY A 272 11.82 -9.43 -12.18
CA GLY A 272 11.97 -10.53 -11.23
C GLY A 272 11.66 -10.17 -9.77
N ALA A 273 10.84 -9.16 -9.50
CA ALA A 273 10.48 -8.73 -8.15
C ALA A 273 9.45 -9.68 -7.48
N ILE A 274 9.75 -10.97 -7.51
CA ILE A 274 8.88 -12.03 -7.01
C ILE A 274 8.83 -12.06 -5.48
N GLN A 275 7.66 -12.38 -4.93
CA GLN A 275 7.48 -12.79 -3.55
C GLN A 275 7.90 -14.26 -3.36
N SER A 276 8.71 -14.55 -2.34
CA SER A 276 9.00 -15.93 -1.95
C SER A 276 7.72 -16.65 -1.50
N PRO A 277 7.47 -17.91 -1.92
CA PRO A 277 6.32 -18.69 -1.45
C PRO A 277 6.25 -18.82 0.09
N GLN A 278 7.41 -18.93 0.74
CA GLN A 278 7.47 -18.96 2.20
C GLN A 278 7.02 -17.62 2.83
N ASN A 279 7.43 -16.48 2.26
CA ASN A 279 6.98 -15.18 2.72
C ASN A 279 5.49 -14.98 2.43
N ALA A 280 4.99 -15.43 1.28
CA ALA A 280 3.56 -15.42 0.97
C ALA A 280 2.76 -16.21 2.02
N TYR A 281 3.25 -17.39 2.42
CA TYR A 281 2.64 -18.17 3.49
C TYR A 281 2.61 -17.41 4.82
N LEU A 282 3.69 -16.71 5.21
CA LEU A 282 3.71 -15.89 6.43
C LEU A 282 2.68 -14.74 6.35
N VAL A 283 2.58 -14.09 5.18
CA VAL A 283 1.54 -13.06 4.95
C VAL A 283 0.14 -13.65 5.10
N ASN A 284 -0.12 -14.88 4.59
CA ASN A 284 -1.41 -15.54 4.79
C ASN A 284 -1.76 -15.72 6.28
N LEU A 285 -0.80 -16.15 7.10
CA LEU A 285 -1.01 -16.26 8.55
C LEU A 285 -1.32 -14.90 9.18
N GLY A 286 -0.64 -13.84 8.74
CA GLY A 286 -0.95 -12.46 9.15
C GLY A 286 -2.36 -12.03 8.76
N LEU A 287 -2.78 -12.33 7.53
CA LEU A 287 -4.11 -11.97 7.02
C LEU A 287 -5.24 -12.65 7.81
N GLU A 288 -5.06 -13.89 8.28
CA GLU A 288 -6.09 -14.63 9.04
C GLU A 288 -6.52 -13.89 10.32
N SER A 289 -5.63 -13.12 10.95
CA SER A 289 -5.93 -12.32 12.15
C SER A 289 -6.03 -10.81 11.87
N LEU A 290 -5.94 -10.38 10.62
CA LEU A 290 -5.84 -8.95 10.26
C LEU A 290 -7.00 -8.13 10.84
N HIS A 291 -8.23 -8.59 10.71
CA HIS A 291 -9.42 -7.88 11.21
C HIS A 291 -9.40 -7.66 12.72
N LEU A 292 -8.91 -8.62 13.51
CA LEU A 292 -8.77 -8.51 14.96
C LEU A 292 -7.64 -7.53 15.32
N ARG A 293 -6.51 -7.64 14.63
CA ARG A 293 -5.36 -6.77 14.89
C ARG A 293 -5.66 -5.32 14.52
N MET A 294 -6.30 -5.06 13.39
CA MET A 294 -6.66 -3.70 12.98
C MET A 294 -7.61 -3.02 13.97
N ALA A 295 -8.57 -3.76 14.52
CA ALA A 295 -9.44 -3.24 15.58
C ALA A 295 -8.63 -2.81 16.82
N GLN A 296 -7.68 -3.64 17.27
CA GLN A 296 -6.85 -3.32 18.44
C GLN A 296 -5.85 -2.19 18.14
N HIS A 297 -5.21 -2.19 16.96
CA HIS A 297 -4.33 -1.10 16.53
C HIS A 297 -5.06 0.25 16.51
N SER A 298 -6.25 0.30 15.91
CA SER A 298 -7.05 1.53 15.84
C SER A 298 -7.53 1.99 17.22
N LYS A 299 -7.92 1.05 18.08
CA LYS A 299 -8.28 1.34 19.48
C LYS A 299 -7.10 1.97 20.23
N ASN A 300 -5.91 1.36 20.13
CA ASN A 300 -4.71 1.86 20.79
C ASN A 300 -4.28 3.22 20.23
N GLY A 301 -4.32 3.39 18.90
CA GLY A 301 -4.00 4.66 18.23
C GLY A 301 -4.90 5.80 18.70
N LEU A 302 -6.22 5.58 18.73
CA LEU A 302 -7.16 6.59 19.19
C LEU A 302 -6.99 6.92 20.67
N ALA A 303 -6.86 5.91 21.53
CA ALA A 303 -6.69 6.13 22.97
C ALA A 303 -5.40 6.90 23.27
N LEU A 304 -4.30 6.54 22.59
CA LEU A 304 -3.03 7.26 22.75
C LEU A 304 -3.13 8.69 22.20
N ALA A 305 -3.75 8.91 21.04
CA ALA A 305 -3.93 10.23 20.47
C ALA A 305 -4.76 11.16 21.40
N GLN A 306 -5.83 10.63 22.00
CA GLN A 306 -6.65 11.35 23.01
C GLN A 306 -5.84 11.70 24.25
N HIS A 307 -5.04 10.76 24.74
CA HIS A 307 -4.18 10.96 25.92
C HIS A 307 -3.11 12.03 25.66
N LEU A 308 -2.41 11.93 24.52
CA LEU A 308 -1.38 12.90 24.11
C LEU A 308 -1.96 14.29 23.88
N ALA A 309 -3.15 14.42 23.29
CA ALA A 309 -3.81 15.72 23.05
C ALA A 309 -4.14 16.45 24.35
N ALA A 310 -4.35 15.74 25.45
CA ALA A 310 -4.60 16.29 26.77
C ALA A 310 -3.32 16.52 27.61
N HIS A 311 -2.16 16.06 27.14
CA HIS A 311 -0.92 16.07 27.94
C HIS A 311 -0.17 17.40 27.80
N PRO A 312 0.22 18.09 28.91
CA PRO A 312 0.80 19.44 28.88
C PRO A 312 2.18 19.55 28.22
N LYS A 313 2.91 18.45 28.07
CA LYS A 313 4.23 18.39 27.39
C LYS A 313 4.13 18.05 25.90
N ILE A 314 2.93 17.95 25.33
CA ILE A 314 2.69 17.71 23.90
C ILE A 314 2.24 19.02 23.26
N ALA A 315 2.92 19.40 22.18
CA ALA A 315 2.64 20.64 21.46
C ALA A 315 1.50 20.47 20.46
N TRP A 316 1.42 19.34 19.82
CA TRP A 316 0.39 18.99 18.82
C TRP A 316 0.30 17.47 18.64
N VAL A 317 -0.87 16.99 18.18
CA VAL A 317 -1.13 15.60 17.83
C VAL A 317 -1.82 15.56 16.48
N ARG A 318 -1.44 14.60 15.64
CA ARG A 318 -2.14 14.23 14.41
C ARG A 318 -2.56 12.78 14.46
N TYR A 319 -3.85 12.56 14.32
CA TYR A 319 -4.47 11.25 14.17
C TYR A 319 -5.85 11.44 13.53
N PRO A 320 -6.07 10.93 12.31
CA PRO A 320 -7.30 11.23 11.55
C PRO A 320 -8.60 10.83 12.25
N GLY A 321 -8.55 9.84 13.15
CA GLY A 321 -9.70 9.43 13.97
C GLY A 321 -9.93 10.27 15.22
N LEU A 322 -9.10 11.29 15.51
CA LEU A 322 -9.25 12.17 16.67
C LEU A 322 -10.22 13.32 16.35
N PRO A 323 -11.32 13.50 17.11
CA PRO A 323 -12.18 14.66 16.93
C PRO A 323 -11.40 15.96 17.04
N GLY A 324 -11.50 16.83 16.03
CA GLY A 324 -10.76 18.08 15.94
C GLY A 324 -9.46 18.02 15.14
N ASP A 325 -9.05 16.85 14.66
CA ASP A 325 -8.02 16.73 13.62
C ASP A 325 -8.55 17.24 12.28
N ASP A 326 -7.71 17.93 11.51
CA ASP A 326 -8.09 18.53 10.22
C ASP A 326 -8.60 17.48 9.21
N GLN A 327 -8.20 16.21 9.39
CA GLN A 327 -8.57 15.09 8.52
C GLN A 327 -9.78 14.30 9.04
N TYR A 328 -10.37 14.72 10.16
CA TYR A 328 -11.41 13.93 10.85
C TYR A 328 -12.63 13.64 9.96
N GLU A 329 -13.12 14.62 9.22
CA GLU A 329 -14.31 14.45 8.35
C GLU A 329 -14.04 13.43 7.23
N LEU A 330 -12.86 13.51 6.58
CA LEU A 330 -12.45 12.52 5.57
C LEU A 330 -12.25 11.13 6.19
N ALA A 331 -11.71 11.07 7.40
CA ALA A 331 -11.56 9.82 8.13
C ALA A 331 -12.92 9.19 8.46
N GLN A 332 -13.92 9.97 8.89
CA GLN A 332 -15.26 9.45 9.12
C GLN A 332 -15.90 8.90 7.84
N LYS A 333 -15.60 9.49 6.69
CA LYS A 333 -16.10 9.04 5.39
C LYS A 333 -15.42 7.75 4.93
N TYR A 334 -14.09 7.72 4.90
CA TYR A 334 -13.32 6.64 4.26
C TYR A 334 -12.87 5.54 5.21
N LEU A 335 -12.80 5.80 6.51
CA LEU A 335 -12.20 4.93 7.53
C LEU A 335 -13.17 4.60 8.67
N PRO A 336 -14.39 4.12 8.39
CA PRO A 336 -15.43 3.94 9.41
C PRO A 336 -15.05 2.93 10.51
N ASN A 337 -14.09 2.03 10.23
CA ASN A 337 -13.64 0.99 11.17
C ASN A 337 -12.37 1.38 11.94
N GLY A 338 -11.84 2.60 11.74
CA GLY A 338 -10.66 3.12 12.44
C GLY A 338 -9.55 3.61 11.50
N ALA A 339 -8.70 4.50 12.03
CA ALA A 339 -7.68 5.21 11.28
C ALA A 339 -6.25 4.66 11.49
N SER A 340 -6.11 3.34 11.63
CA SER A 340 -4.85 2.63 11.92
C SER A 340 -4.30 2.83 13.34
N GLY A 341 -3.11 2.28 13.63
CA GLY A 341 -2.42 2.46 14.91
C GLY A 341 -1.33 3.53 14.90
N VAL A 342 -1.20 4.31 13.81
CA VAL A 342 -0.11 5.29 13.69
C VAL A 342 -0.56 6.65 14.18
N VAL A 343 0.20 7.22 15.12
CA VAL A 343 0.00 8.56 15.69
C VAL A 343 1.26 9.38 15.46
N SER A 344 1.12 10.60 14.96
CA SER A 344 2.20 11.57 14.87
C SER A 344 1.96 12.72 15.86
N PHE A 345 3.00 13.13 16.58
CA PHE A 345 2.89 14.19 17.57
C PHE A 345 4.21 14.93 17.76
N GLY A 346 4.13 16.15 18.28
CA GLY A 346 5.29 16.97 18.66
C GLY A 346 5.43 17.08 20.16
N VAL A 347 6.65 16.86 20.68
CA VAL A 347 6.96 17.06 22.09
C VAL A 347 7.32 18.52 22.33
N ALA A 348 6.69 19.15 23.33
CA ALA A 348 7.00 20.53 23.70
C ALA A 348 8.47 20.65 24.16
N GLY A 349 9.22 21.61 23.58
CA GLY A 349 10.66 21.74 23.77
C GLY A 349 11.49 21.33 22.57
N GLY A 350 10.83 20.93 21.45
CA GLY A 350 11.47 20.71 20.17
C GLY A 350 12.33 19.44 20.10
N ARG A 351 13.34 19.43 19.24
CA ARG A 351 14.22 18.27 18.96
C ARG A 351 14.82 17.64 20.24
N ALA A 352 15.35 18.45 21.14
CA ALA A 352 16.00 17.93 22.35
C ALA A 352 15.02 17.22 23.29
N ALA A 353 13.78 17.74 23.40
CA ALA A 353 12.72 17.12 24.17
C ALA A 353 12.27 15.79 23.50
N ALA A 354 12.14 15.75 22.19
CA ALA A 354 11.83 14.55 21.43
C ALA A 354 12.90 13.47 21.61
N GLU A 355 14.18 13.83 21.56
CA GLU A 355 15.30 12.92 21.81
C GLU A 355 15.28 12.37 23.25
N THR A 356 15.00 13.24 24.25
CA THR A 356 14.89 12.82 25.65
C THR A 356 13.73 11.86 25.84
N PHE A 357 12.57 12.16 25.28
CA PHE A 357 11.41 11.27 25.29
C PHE A 357 11.75 9.90 24.70
N MET A 358 12.33 9.88 23.49
CA MET A 358 12.70 8.63 22.80
C MET A 358 13.68 7.77 23.62
N ALA A 359 14.66 8.40 24.26
CA ALA A 359 15.68 7.71 25.07
C ALA A 359 15.12 7.08 26.34
N ASN A 360 13.95 7.52 26.82
CA ASN A 360 13.34 7.05 28.06
C ASN A 360 12.20 6.04 27.86
N LEU A 361 11.81 5.74 26.62
CA LEU A 361 10.84 4.67 26.33
C LEU A 361 11.40 3.30 26.76
N LYS A 362 10.56 2.46 27.34
CA LYS A 362 10.91 1.13 27.84
C LYS A 362 10.21 0.01 27.10
N LEU A 363 8.96 0.22 26.69
CA LEU A 363 8.16 -0.74 25.97
C LEU A 363 8.22 -0.47 24.46
N ALA A 364 7.98 0.77 24.03
CA ALA A 364 8.04 1.15 22.63
C ALA A 364 9.49 1.10 22.10
N GLN A 365 9.70 0.40 20.99
CA GLN A 365 11.01 0.17 20.42
C GLN A 365 11.36 1.19 19.34
N ILE A 366 12.56 1.75 19.37
CA ILE A 366 13.06 2.61 18.29
C ILE A 366 13.36 1.74 17.06
N ALA A 367 12.54 1.89 16.02
CA ALA A 367 12.68 1.14 14.77
C ALA A 367 12.17 1.95 13.57
N THR A 368 12.77 1.72 12.41
CA THR A 368 12.26 2.30 11.15
C THR A 368 10.95 1.65 10.70
N HIS A 369 10.56 0.55 11.31
CA HIS A 369 9.34 -0.19 11.02
C HIS A 369 8.07 0.57 11.47
N VAL A 370 6.92 0.08 11.04
CA VAL A 370 5.58 0.59 11.36
C VAL A 370 4.58 -0.54 11.14
N ALA A 371 3.46 -0.50 11.86
CA ALA A 371 2.38 -1.47 11.64
C ALA A 371 2.76 -2.92 12.02
N ASP A 372 3.45 -3.06 13.14
CA ASP A 372 3.83 -4.33 13.78
C ASP A 372 2.90 -4.60 14.99
N ALA A 373 2.78 -5.84 15.37
CA ALA A 373 2.12 -6.24 16.62
C ALA A 373 2.76 -5.61 17.86
N ARG A 374 4.04 -5.25 17.79
CA ARG A 374 4.79 -4.52 18.82
C ARG A 374 4.82 -3.03 18.51
N THR A 375 4.66 -2.23 19.56
CA THR A 375 4.77 -0.78 19.46
C THR A 375 6.18 -0.36 19.08
N CYS A 376 6.28 0.46 18.03
CA CYS A 376 7.54 1.04 17.62
C CYS A 376 7.43 2.55 17.38
N VAL A 377 8.55 3.23 17.48
CA VAL A 377 8.64 4.69 17.43
C VAL A 377 9.79 5.12 16.55
N LEU A 378 9.59 6.23 15.84
CA LEU A 378 10.60 6.85 14.98
C LEU A 378 10.59 8.36 15.17
N HIS A 379 11.79 8.95 15.19
CA HIS A 379 12.00 10.40 15.06
C HIS A 379 12.51 10.68 13.62
N PRO A 380 11.63 11.08 12.70
CA PRO A 380 11.99 11.20 11.28
C PRO A 380 13.17 12.13 11.03
N ALA A 381 13.20 13.28 11.68
CA ALA A 381 14.27 14.28 11.52
C ALA A 381 15.67 13.74 11.89
N ASN A 382 15.76 12.81 12.84
CA ASN A 382 17.04 12.20 13.25
C ASN A 382 17.34 10.86 12.59
N ALA A 383 16.39 10.31 11.81
CA ALA A 383 16.53 8.99 11.21
C ALA A 383 16.36 9.05 9.68
N THR A 384 15.16 8.91 9.19
CA THR A 384 14.85 8.76 7.75
C THR A 384 15.12 10.02 6.91
N HIS A 385 15.16 11.20 7.55
CA HIS A 385 15.37 12.51 6.91
C HIS A 385 16.60 13.24 7.46
N ARG A 386 17.53 12.52 8.08
CA ARG A 386 18.70 13.07 8.76
C ARG A 386 19.63 13.93 7.88
N GLN A 387 19.60 13.70 6.57
CA GLN A 387 20.38 14.49 5.61
C GLN A 387 19.75 15.84 5.25
N MET A 388 18.51 16.10 5.65
CA MET A 388 17.80 17.34 5.40
C MET A 388 18.10 18.36 6.52
N ASN A 389 18.24 19.64 6.13
CA ASN A 389 18.26 20.75 7.08
C ASN A 389 16.84 21.10 7.54
N ASP A 390 16.70 22.01 8.52
CA ASP A 390 15.39 22.32 9.12
C ASP A 390 14.42 23.00 8.11
N GLU A 391 14.91 23.71 7.10
CA GLU A 391 14.07 24.30 6.03
C GLU A 391 13.55 23.23 5.08
N GLU A 392 14.39 22.28 4.72
CA GLU A 392 14.01 21.12 3.89
C GLU A 392 13.05 20.19 4.63
N LEU A 393 13.26 19.99 5.94
CA LEU A 393 12.33 19.24 6.79
C LEU A 393 10.95 19.91 6.85
N ALA A 394 10.92 21.23 7.05
CA ALA A 394 9.66 21.98 7.09
C ALA A 394 8.92 21.92 5.74
N ALA A 395 9.64 22.02 4.62
CA ALA A 395 9.06 21.85 3.29
C ALA A 395 8.49 20.45 3.04
N ALA A 396 9.04 19.43 3.71
CA ALA A 396 8.53 18.04 3.69
C ALA A 396 7.41 17.80 4.73
N GLY A 397 6.95 18.82 5.46
CA GLY A 397 5.96 18.70 6.52
C GLY A 397 6.44 17.98 7.78
N ILE A 398 7.75 17.90 7.97
CA ILE A 398 8.39 17.22 9.11
C ILE A 398 8.99 18.29 10.03
N THR A 399 8.42 18.41 11.22
CA THR A 399 8.97 19.32 12.23
C THR A 399 10.08 18.64 13.04
N PRO A 400 11.06 19.39 13.60
CA PRO A 400 12.14 18.80 14.37
C PRO A 400 11.71 18.08 15.66
N ASP A 401 10.51 18.36 16.16
CA ASP A 401 9.88 17.75 17.34
C ASP A 401 8.99 16.56 17.00
N LEU A 402 8.79 16.25 15.71
CA LEU A 402 7.87 15.21 15.26
C LEU A 402 8.35 13.83 15.68
N ILE A 403 7.49 13.12 16.38
CA ILE A 403 7.59 11.69 16.67
C ILE A 403 6.45 10.96 15.98
N ARG A 404 6.77 9.89 15.26
CA ARG A 404 5.80 8.94 14.73
C ARG A 404 5.82 7.68 15.60
N LEU A 405 4.72 7.40 16.28
CA LEU A 405 4.53 6.19 17.08
C LEU A 405 3.52 5.27 16.38
N SER A 406 3.89 4.03 16.16
CA SER A 406 3.03 2.99 15.64
C SER A 406 2.63 2.08 16.79
N CYS A 407 1.40 2.24 17.28
CA CYS A 407 0.85 1.42 18.34
C CYS A 407 0.73 -0.03 17.88
N GLY A 408 1.27 -0.94 18.65
CA GLY A 408 1.06 -2.36 18.51
C GLY A 408 -0.29 -2.80 19.09
N ILE A 409 -0.37 -4.08 19.44
CA ILE A 409 -1.59 -4.69 20.00
C ILE A 409 -1.45 -5.00 21.50
N GLU A 410 -0.47 -4.40 22.17
CA GLU A 410 -0.28 -4.47 23.62
C GLU A 410 -1.48 -3.84 24.36
N ALA A 411 -1.55 -4.05 25.65
CA ALA A 411 -2.56 -3.42 26.50
C ALA A 411 -2.46 -1.88 26.41
N THR A 412 -3.58 -1.21 26.21
CA THR A 412 -3.64 0.26 26.04
C THR A 412 -3.02 0.99 27.24
N GLU A 413 -3.28 0.46 28.46
CA GLU A 413 -2.80 1.01 29.72
C GLU A 413 -1.28 0.97 29.82
N ASP A 414 -0.64 -0.09 29.30
CA ASP A 414 0.81 -0.24 29.32
C ASP A 414 1.47 0.73 28.32
N LEU A 415 0.86 0.95 27.16
CA LEU A 415 1.32 1.94 26.18
C LEU A 415 1.27 3.36 26.73
N ILE A 416 0.17 3.73 27.39
CA ILE A 416 0.00 5.04 28.02
C ILE A 416 1.01 5.20 29.15
N ALA A 417 1.20 4.18 30.01
CA ALA A 417 2.16 4.24 31.10
C ALA A 417 3.61 4.40 30.62
N ASP A 418 3.97 3.74 29.49
CA ASP A 418 5.31 3.89 28.90
C ASP A 418 5.55 5.31 28.37
N VAL A 419 4.53 5.88 27.69
CA VAL A 419 4.59 7.26 27.20
C VAL A 419 4.67 8.27 28.35
N ASP A 420 3.85 8.12 29.40
CA ASP A 420 3.85 9.03 30.55
C ASP A 420 5.18 9.03 31.29
N GLN A 421 5.75 7.83 31.54
CA GLN A 421 7.04 7.76 32.22
C GLN A 421 8.19 8.34 31.39
N ALA A 422 8.12 8.23 30.05
CA ALA A 422 9.09 8.84 29.15
C ALA A 422 8.92 10.37 29.09
N LEU A 423 7.68 10.87 29.04
CA LEU A 423 7.37 12.30 29.12
C LEU A 423 7.75 12.90 30.49
N ALA A 424 7.72 12.12 31.57
CA ALA A 424 8.15 12.60 32.88
C ALA A 424 9.65 13.01 32.91
N ALA A 425 10.48 12.43 32.04
CA ALA A 425 11.89 12.74 31.90
C ALA A 425 12.18 13.99 31.06
N VAL A 426 11.23 14.45 30.24
CA VAL A 426 11.26 15.70 29.47
C VAL A 426 10.88 16.87 30.39
#